data_0f76c794fde5cddc6589d84034049fec
#
_entry.id   0f76c794fde5cddc6589d84034049fec
#
_cell.length_a   1.000
_cell.length_b   1.000
_cell.length_c   1.000
_cell.angle_alpha   90.00
_cell.angle_beta   90.00
_cell.angle_gamma   90.00
#
_symmetry.space_group_name_H-M   'P 1'
#
loop_
_entity.id
_entity.type
_entity.pdbx_description
1 polymer ?
#
loop_
_entity_poly.entity_id
_entity_poly.type
_entity_poly.pdbx_seq_one_letter_code
_entity_poly.pdbx_strand_id
1 'polypeptide(L)'
;MLFRRAPQKVEELKIVIVAAGEVLFHIAQRLSEEQKQVVVIDQNPDKLRRIEDNMDVQTVLGSGSIPSVLKNAGAGDAAIFLAVTDSDETNIVACLFANTIAPKAMKLARIRTEEYTAYPQLLGSGSLQISMLINPEQEIVRSIERLLTLPGAVEYGQLADGFIRMVGMRVKSGPLIEQPLT
;
A
#
# COMPACT_ATOMS: atom_id res chain seq x y z
N MET A 1 -28.24 -19.54 -30.65
CA MET A 1 -27.11 -18.65 -31.02
C MET A 1 -26.43 -18.24 -29.74
N LEU A 2 -25.36 -18.96 -29.29
CA LEU A 2 -24.67 -18.70 -28.04
C LEU A 2 -23.65 -17.58 -28.28
N PHE A 3 -23.85 -16.45 -27.61
CA PHE A 3 -22.87 -15.38 -27.56
C PHE A 3 -21.63 -15.86 -26.77
N ARG A 4 -20.59 -16.29 -27.47
CA ARG A 4 -19.26 -16.46 -26.89
C ARG A 4 -18.74 -15.08 -26.53
N ARG A 5 -18.82 -14.69 -25.27
CA ARG A 5 -18.06 -13.54 -24.77
C ARG A 5 -16.58 -13.81 -25.02
N ALA A 6 -15.95 -12.95 -25.81
CA ALA A 6 -14.50 -12.97 -25.94
C ALA A 6 -13.88 -12.83 -24.54
N PRO A 7 -12.75 -13.51 -24.25
CA PRO A 7 -12.06 -13.34 -22.97
C PRO A 7 -11.66 -11.87 -22.90
N GLN A 8 -12.16 -11.16 -21.88
CA GLN A 8 -11.63 -9.84 -21.55
C GLN A 8 -10.14 -10.05 -21.24
N LYS A 9 -9.28 -9.40 -22.03
CA LYS A 9 -7.87 -9.27 -21.77
C LYS A 9 -7.77 -8.68 -20.38
N VAL A 10 -7.32 -9.47 -19.42
CA VAL A 10 -6.98 -8.96 -18.07
C VAL A 10 -5.86 -7.98 -18.34
N GLU A 11 -6.13 -6.67 -18.26
CA GLU A 11 -5.08 -5.67 -18.32
C GLU A 11 -4.09 -6.03 -17.21
N GLU A 12 -2.87 -6.37 -17.58
CA GLU A 12 -1.81 -6.66 -16.64
C GLU A 12 -1.54 -5.38 -15.85
N LEU A 13 -1.96 -5.39 -14.60
CA LEU A 13 -1.88 -4.24 -13.71
C LEU A 13 -0.40 -3.98 -13.39
N LYS A 14 0.16 -2.89 -13.94
CA LYS A 14 1.53 -2.47 -13.67
C LYS A 14 1.59 -1.70 -12.36
N ILE A 15 2.47 -2.12 -11.47
CA ILE A 15 2.68 -1.54 -10.14
C ILE A 15 4.13 -1.09 -10.02
N VAL A 16 4.34 0.19 -9.74
CA VAL A 16 5.68 0.74 -9.48
C VAL A 16 5.83 1.03 -8.00
N ILE A 17 6.85 0.46 -7.39
CA ILE A 17 7.15 0.56 -5.96
C ILE A 17 8.49 1.29 -5.77
N VAL A 18 8.47 2.36 -5.02
CA VAL A 18 9.66 3.11 -4.60
C VAL A 18 9.97 2.75 -3.16
N ALA A 19 10.91 1.92 -2.95
CA ALA A 19 11.61 1.37 -1.81
C ALA A 19 11.66 -0.18 -1.86
N ALA A 20 12.68 -0.77 -1.24
CA ALA A 20 12.88 -2.22 -1.14
C ALA A 20 13.15 -2.66 0.32
N GLY A 21 12.36 -2.14 1.26
CA GLY A 21 12.39 -2.56 2.66
C GLY A 21 11.69 -3.91 2.88
N GLU A 22 11.80 -4.51 4.07
CA GLU A 22 11.23 -5.83 4.39
C GLU A 22 9.73 -5.94 4.08
N VAL A 23 8.93 -4.95 4.45
CA VAL A 23 7.48 -4.95 4.17
C VAL A 23 7.23 -4.98 2.67
N LEU A 24 8.03 -4.20 1.91
CA LEU A 24 7.90 -4.10 0.45
C LEU A 24 8.35 -5.38 -0.25
N PHE A 25 9.34 -6.07 0.32
CA PHE A 25 9.75 -7.39 -0.17
C PHE A 25 8.56 -8.34 -0.18
N HIS A 26 7.83 -8.44 0.93
CA HIS A 26 6.66 -9.33 1.02
C HIS A 26 5.49 -8.87 0.12
N ILE A 27 5.30 -7.57 -0.03
CA ILE A 27 4.27 -7.03 -0.95
C ILE A 27 4.63 -7.38 -2.39
N ALA A 28 5.88 -7.13 -2.80
CA ALA A 28 6.35 -7.44 -4.15
C ALA A 28 6.26 -8.94 -4.44
N GLN A 29 6.63 -9.79 -3.48
CA GLN A 29 6.51 -11.24 -3.57
C GLN A 29 5.05 -11.64 -3.82
N ARG A 30 4.13 -11.15 -2.99
CA ARG A 30 2.71 -11.48 -3.14
C ARG A 30 2.15 -11.05 -4.49
N LEU A 31 2.52 -9.85 -4.96
CA LEU A 31 2.08 -9.34 -6.25
C LEU A 31 2.67 -10.13 -7.42
N SER A 32 3.93 -10.55 -7.31
CA SER A 32 4.58 -11.41 -8.29
C SER A 32 3.89 -12.78 -8.38
N GLU A 33 3.56 -13.40 -7.23
CA GLU A 33 2.79 -14.65 -7.17
C GLU A 33 1.41 -14.52 -7.83
N GLU A 34 0.80 -13.33 -7.77
CA GLU A 34 -0.45 -12.99 -8.45
C GLU A 34 -0.27 -12.59 -9.92
N GLN A 35 0.94 -12.79 -10.48
CA GLN A 35 1.27 -12.47 -11.88
C GLN A 35 1.02 -11.00 -12.25
N LYS A 36 1.27 -10.07 -11.33
CA LYS A 36 1.23 -8.64 -11.62
C LYS A 36 2.58 -8.16 -12.14
N GLN A 37 2.57 -7.18 -13.04
CA GLN A 37 3.78 -6.51 -13.46
C GLN A 37 4.28 -5.60 -12.34
N VAL A 38 5.33 -5.99 -11.65
CA VAL A 38 5.92 -5.22 -10.56
C VAL A 38 7.27 -4.66 -10.96
N VAL A 39 7.48 -3.37 -10.71
CA VAL A 39 8.78 -2.71 -10.84
C VAL A 39 9.15 -2.10 -9.51
N VAL A 40 10.33 -2.46 -8.98
CA VAL A 40 10.85 -1.96 -7.70
C VAL A 40 12.03 -1.02 -7.93
N ILE A 41 11.98 0.15 -7.33
CA ILE A 41 13.03 1.18 -7.38
C ILE A 41 13.63 1.32 -5.99
N ASP A 42 14.93 1.16 -5.85
CA ASP A 42 15.66 1.46 -4.61
C ASP A 42 17.07 1.95 -4.92
N GLN A 43 17.67 2.69 -3.98
CA GLN A 43 19.05 3.18 -4.09
C GLN A 43 20.07 2.12 -3.61
N ASN A 44 19.62 1.09 -2.90
CA ASN A 44 20.47 0.05 -2.37
C ASN A 44 20.50 -1.16 -3.32
N PRO A 45 21.65 -1.44 -3.98
CA PRO A 45 21.77 -2.53 -4.92
C PRO A 45 21.60 -3.91 -4.27
N ASP A 46 22.00 -4.08 -3.00
CA ASP A 46 21.89 -5.37 -2.33
C ASP A 46 20.43 -5.73 -2.03
N LYS A 47 19.60 -4.73 -1.70
CA LYS A 47 18.16 -4.94 -1.57
C LYS A 47 17.51 -5.34 -2.89
N LEU A 48 17.92 -4.71 -3.99
CA LEU A 48 17.40 -5.05 -5.33
C LEU A 48 17.82 -6.46 -5.74
N ARG A 49 19.08 -6.85 -5.53
CA ARG A 49 19.54 -8.23 -5.79
C ARG A 49 18.72 -9.25 -5.01
N ARG A 50 18.48 -9.02 -3.72
CA ARG A 50 17.64 -9.92 -2.93
C ARG A 50 16.24 -10.10 -3.53
N ILE A 51 15.68 -9.07 -4.13
CA ILE A 51 14.39 -9.14 -4.82
C ILE A 51 14.52 -9.98 -6.10
N GLU A 52 15.50 -9.69 -6.95
CA GLU A 52 15.76 -10.40 -8.21
C GLU A 52 15.99 -11.90 -8.00
N ASP A 53 16.71 -12.26 -6.92
CA ASP A 53 17.03 -13.65 -6.60
C ASP A 53 15.83 -14.47 -6.13
N ASN A 54 14.74 -13.81 -5.69
CA ASN A 54 13.61 -14.48 -5.04
C ASN A 54 12.28 -14.38 -5.80
N MET A 55 12.16 -13.45 -6.77
CA MET A 55 10.88 -13.22 -7.45
C MET A 55 11.07 -12.63 -8.85
N ASP A 56 10.10 -12.89 -9.71
CA ASP A 56 10.08 -12.37 -11.09
C ASP A 56 9.49 -10.94 -11.10
N VAL A 57 10.35 -9.97 -10.79
CA VAL A 57 10.03 -8.55 -10.81
C VAL A 57 11.15 -7.74 -11.46
N GLN A 58 10.80 -6.66 -12.12
CA GLN A 58 11.80 -5.74 -12.63
C GLN A 58 12.35 -4.86 -11.52
N THR A 59 13.65 -4.62 -11.50
CA THR A 59 14.29 -3.68 -10.56
C THR A 59 14.93 -2.52 -11.29
N VAL A 60 14.99 -1.37 -10.62
CA VAL A 60 15.67 -0.16 -11.12
C VAL A 60 16.46 0.47 -9.99
N LEU A 61 17.78 0.52 -10.15
CA LEU A 61 18.68 1.18 -9.20
C LEU A 61 18.59 2.69 -9.33
N GLY A 62 18.23 3.38 -8.25
CA GLY A 62 18.17 4.83 -8.20
C GLY A 62 17.19 5.37 -7.18
N SER A 63 17.10 6.69 -7.10
CA SER A 63 16.13 7.37 -6.24
C SER A 63 14.80 7.57 -6.96
N GLY A 64 13.70 7.22 -6.30
CA GLY A 64 12.35 7.49 -6.81
C GLY A 64 11.98 8.97 -6.87
N SER A 65 12.78 9.87 -6.29
CA SER A 65 12.60 11.31 -6.45
C SER A 65 13.23 11.88 -7.74
N ILE A 66 13.90 11.03 -8.53
CA ILE A 66 14.55 11.44 -9.79
C ILE A 66 13.67 11.07 -10.98
N PRO A 67 13.20 12.05 -11.79
CA PRO A 67 12.27 11.78 -12.89
C PRO A 67 12.77 10.80 -13.96
N SER A 68 14.07 10.81 -14.25
CA SER A 68 14.65 9.86 -15.22
C SER A 68 14.59 8.42 -14.72
N VAL A 69 14.78 8.19 -13.41
CA VAL A 69 14.65 6.87 -12.79
C VAL A 69 13.20 6.37 -12.88
N LEU A 70 12.24 7.24 -12.59
CA LEU A 70 10.81 6.89 -12.74
C LEU A 70 10.44 6.56 -14.19
N LYS A 71 10.97 7.31 -15.16
CA LYS A 71 10.75 7.02 -16.59
C LYS A 71 11.37 5.68 -16.99
N ASN A 72 12.60 5.39 -16.54
CA ASN A 72 13.26 4.10 -16.80
C ASN A 72 12.50 2.92 -16.20
N ALA A 73 11.86 3.11 -15.06
CA ALA A 73 10.96 2.13 -14.45
C ALA A 73 9.62 1.99 -15.20
N GLY A 74 9.38 2.79 -16.23
CA GLY A 74 8.13 2.80 -16.97
C GLY A 74 6.95 3.23 -16.11
N ALA A 75 7.16 4.20 -15.21
CA ALA A 75 6.12 4.70 -14.31
C ALA A 75 4.94 5.32 -15.07
N GLY A 76 5.13 5.75 -16.33
CA GLY A 76 4.07 6.32 -17.17
C GLY A 76 2.88 5.39 -17.41
N ASP A 77 3.13 4.07 -17.40
CA ASP A 77 2.12 3.03 -17.64
C ASP A 77 1.64 2.39 -16.32
N ALA A 78 2.04 2.95 -15.18
CA ALA A 78 1.64 2.40 -13.89
C ALA A 78 0.14 2.62 -13.62
N ALA A 79 -0.55 1.59 -13.19
CA ALA A 79 -1.89 1.69 -12.63
C ALA A 79 -1.83 2.08 -11.13
N ILE A 80 -0.79 1.59 -10.43
CA ILE A 80 -0.53 1.91 -9.02
C ILE A 80 0.92 2.37 -8.86
N PHE A 81 1.11 3.46 -8.14
CA PHE A 81 2.41 3.99 -7.77
C PHE A 81 2.53 4.06 -6.24
N LEU A 82 3.50 3.34 -5.69
CA LEU A 82 3.73 3.21 -4.26
C LEU A 82 5.04 3.90 -3.87
N ALA A 83 4.97 5.00 -3.13
CA ALA A 83 6.14 5.70 -2.59
C ALA A 83 6.20 5.48 -1.07
N VAL A 84 7.07 4.56 -0.63
CA VAL A 84 7.07 4.07 0.76
C VAL A 84 8.49 3.92 1.32
N THR A 85 9.38 4.83 0.93
CA THR A 85 10.72 4.96 1.49
C THR A 85 10.68 5.42 2.95
N ASP A 86 11.84 5.49 3.58
CA ASP A 86 11.98 6.01 4.95
C ASP A 86 12.02 7.55 5.02
N SER A 87 11.94 8.26 3.88
CA SER A 87 11.88 9.71 3.82
C SER A 87 10.55 10.19 3.26
N ASP A 88 9.79 10.93 4.06
CA ASP A 88 8.53 11.55 3.67
C ASP A 88 8.73 12.50 2.48
N GLU A 89 9.84 13.27 2.47
CA GLU A 89 10.18 14.19 1.39
C GLU A 89 10.42 13.45 0.08
N THR A 90 11.12 12.32 0.13
CA THR A 90 11.34 11.47 -1.04
C THR A 90 10.01 10.94 -1.57
N ASN A 91 9.12 10.50 -0.68
CA ASN A 91 7.81 9.97 -1.04
C ASN A 91 6.92 11.06 -1.67
N ILE A 92 6.93 12.27 -1.11
CA ILE A 92 6.19 13.42 -1.63
C ILE A 92 6.71 13.81 -3.02
N VAL A 93 8.03 13.95 -3.19
CA VAL A 93 8.66 14.31 -4.47
C VAL A 93 8.43 13.22 -5.52
N ALA A 94 8.52 11.95 -5.14
CA ALA A 94 8.21 10.84 -6.04
C ALA A 94 6.75 10.89 -6.53
N CYS A 95 5.78 11.14 -5.65
CA CYS A 95 4.39 11.31 -6.01
C CYS A 95 4.13 12.54 -6.89
N LEU A 96 4.84 13.65 -6.65
CA LEU A 96 4.76 14.84 -7.50
C LEU A 96 5.15 14.53 -8.95
N PHE A 97 6.28 13.87 -9.16
CA PHE A 97 6.71 13.47 -10.49
C PHE A 97 5.82 12.36 -11.07
N ALA A 98 5.39 11.40 -10.26
CA ALA A 98 4.44 10.38 -10.68
C ALA A 98 3.12 11.00 -11.17
N ASN A 99 2.64 12.07 -10.52
CA ASN A 99 1.44 12.77 -10.97
C ASN A 99 1.60 13.41 -12.36
N THR A 100 2.81 13.87 -12.69
CA THR A 100 3.12 14.44 -14.00
C THR A 100 3.30 13.35 -15.07
N ILE A 101 3.96 12.23 -14.70
CA ILE A 101 4.34 11.16 -15.64
C ILE A 101 3.16 10.19 -15.86
N ALA A 102 2.43 9.86 -14.81
CA ALA A 102 1.32 8.91 -14.76
C ALA A 102 0.11 9.51 -14.01
N PRO A 103 -0.57 10.51 -14.58
CA PRO A 103 -1.64 11.24 -13.87
C PRO A 103 -2.83 10.35 -13.48
N LYS A 104 -3.05 9.24 -14.19
CA LYS A 104 -4.13 8.29 -13.92
C LYS A 104 -3.78 7.23 -12.90
N ALA A 105 -2.50 7.08 -12.55
CA ALA A 105 -2.07 6.10 -11.57
C ALA A 105 -2.67 6.42 -10.18
N MET A 106 -3.12 5.40 -9.47
CA MET A 106 -3.43 5.49 -8.05
C MET A 106 -2.12 5.66 -7.30
N LYS A 107 -1.95 6.77 -6.59
CA LYS A 107 -0.72 7.09 -5.85
C LYS A 107 -0.94 6.83 -4.36
N LEU A 108 -0.10 5.99 -3.79
CA LEU A 108 -0.06 5.71 -2.35
C LEU A 108 1.29 6.18 -1.82
N ALA A 109 1.28 6.94 -0.73
CA ALA A 109 2.50 7.46 -0.12
C ALA A 109 2.55 7.18 1.37
N ARG A 110 3.72 6.75 1.85
CA ARG A 110 4.01 6.73 3.28
C ARG A 110 4.41 8.12 3.72
N ILE A 111 3.65 8.68 4.65
CA ILE A 111 3.92 9.98 5.29
C ILE A 111 3.66 9.82 6.78
N ARG A 112 4.72 9.97 7.58
CA ARG A 112 4.71 9.80 9.04
C ARG A 112 4.58 11.11 9.78
N THR A 113 5.16 12.17 9.21
CA THR A 113 5.21 13.50 9.82
C THR A 113 3.83 14.15 9.79
N GLU A 114 3.27 14.42 10.95
CA GLU A 114 1.92 14.99 11.09
C GLU A 114 1.81 16.38 10.47
N GLU A 115 2.89 17.15 10.47
CA GLU A 115 2.90 18.49 9.87
C GLU A 115 2.53 18.46 8.38
N TYR A 116 2.93 17.43 7.63
CA TYR A 116 2.53 17.29 6.23
C TYR A 116 1.03 17.00 6.08
N THR A 117 0.47 16.20 6.99
CA THR A 117 -0.95 15.84 6.94
C THR A 117 -1.88 17.00 7.31
N ALA A 118 -1.33 18.07 7.90
CA ALA A 118 -2.06 19.32 8.14
C ALA A 118 -2.41 20.09 6.85
N TYR A 119 -1.84 19.68 5.71
CA TYR A 119 -2.08 20.30 4.40
C TYR A 119 -2.77 19.34 3.41
N PRO A 120 -3.98 18.82 3.73
CA PRO A 120 -4.66 17.81 2.91
C PRO A 120 -4.96 18.29 1.48
N GLN A 121 -5.14 19.61 1.28
CA GLN A 121 -5.35 20.20 -0.04
C GLN A 121 -4.13 20.06 -0.97
N LEU A 122 -2.91 19.98 -0.43
CA LEU A 122 -1.70 19.74 -1.24
C LEU A 122 -1.51 18.26 -1.54
N LEU A 123 -1.79 17.40 -0.57
CA LEU A 123 -1.57 15.96 -0.67
C LEU A 123 -2.65 15.28 -1.53
N GLY A 124 -3.91 15.58 -1.29
CA GLY A 124 -5.04 14.91 -1.93
C GLY A 124 -5.43 15.50 -3.29
N SER A 125 -6.28 16.50 -3.32
CA SER A 125 -6.86 17.05 -4.55
C SER A 125 -5.98 18.06 -5.29
N GLY A 126 -4.84 18.41 -4.71
CA GLY A 126 -3.91 19.41 -5.25
C GLY A 126 -2.87 18.83 -6.21
N SER A 127 -1.64 19.35 -6.09
CA SER A 127 -0.53 19.03 -6.99
C SER A 127 -0.05 17.59 -6.91
N LEU A 128 -0.26 16.89 -5.81
CA LEU A 128 0.27 15.55 -5.58
C LEU A 128 -0.72 14.44 -5.95
N GLN A 129 -2.02 14.70 -5.79
CA GLN A 129 -3.11 13.74 -6.04
C GLN A 129 -2.83 12.36 -5.42
N ILE A 130 -2.37 12.35 -4.15
CA ILE A 130 -2.15 11.13 -3.41
C ILE A 130 -3.51 10.55 -3.04
N SER A 131 -3.79 9.34 -3.51
CA SER A 131 -5.06 8.66 -3.30
C SER A 131 -5.18 8.09 -1.89
N MET A 132 -4.05 7.67 -1.28
CA MET A 132 -4.00 7.10 0.06
C MET A 132 -2.69 7.45 0.75
N LEU A 133 -2.81 7.92 2.00
CA LEU A 133 -1.68 8.10 2.91
C LEU A 133 -1.52 6.85 3.77
N ILE A 134 -0.29 6.38 3.90
CA ILE A 134 0.09 5.23 4.71
C ILE A 134 0.91 5.73 5.89
N ASN A 135 0.41 5.55 7.10
CA ASN A 135 1.13 5.82 8.34
C ASN A 135 0.96 4.61 9.28
N PRO A 136 1.84 3.60 9.17
CA PRO A 136 1.75 2.37 9.95
C PRO A 136 1.82 2.63 11.46
N GLU A 137 2.62 3.60 11.88
CA GLU A 137 2.80 3.96 13.29
C GLU A 137 1.48 4.46 13.90
N GLN A 138 0.78 5.34 13.21
CA GLN A 138 -0.54 5.83 13.65
C GLN A 138 -1.60 4.73 13.66
N GLU A 139 -1.59 3.83 12.69
CA GLU A 139 -2.54 2.71 12.67
C GLU A 139 -2.33 1.75 13.85
N ILE A 140 -1.07 1.53 14.26
CA ILE A 140 -0.76 0.74 15.46
C ILE A 140 -1.29 1.46 16.71
N VAL A 141 -1.03 2.77 16.85
CA VAL A 141 -1.53 3.57 18.00
C VAL A 141 -3.06 3.50 18.06
N ARG A 142 -3.75 3.77 16.97
CA ARG A 142 -5.21 3.67 16.89
C ARG A 142 -5.72 2.28 17.24
N SER A 143 -5.02 1.23 16.84
CA SER A 143 -5.40 -0.15 17.16
C SER A 143 -5.27 -0.43 18.65
N ILE A 144 -4.19 0.04 19.28
CA ILE A 144 -4.00 -0.07 20.73
C ILE A 144 -5.07 0.73 21.49
N GLU A 145 -5.33 1.98 21.10
CA GLU A 145 -6.37 2.81 21.70
C GLU A 145 -7.75 2.13 21.65
N ARG A 146 -8.09 1.54 20.50
CA ARG A 146 -9.35 0.79 20.34
C ARG A 146 -9.45 -0.41 21.27
N LEU A 147 -8.36 -1.16 21.44
CA LEU A 147 -8.32 -2.29 22.40
C LEU A 147 -8.44 -1.83 23.86
N LEU A 148 -7.83 -0.71 24.21
CA LEU A 148 -7.92 -0.14 25.56
C LEU A 148 -9.31 0.40 25.90
N THR A 149 -10.05 0.90 24.91
CA THR A 149 -11.42 1.41 25.11
C THR A 149 -12.47 0.30 25.28
N LEU A 150 -12.13 -0.96 24.96
CA LEU A 150 -13.03 -2.10 25.03
C LEU A 150 -12.41 -3.21 25.91
N PRO A 151 -12.53 -3.12 27.25
CA PRO A 151 -11.97 -4.12 28.15
C PRO A 151 -12.48 -5.53 27.83
N GLY A 152 -11.56 -6.46 27.62
CA GLY A 152 -11.87 -7.85 27.27
C GLY A 152 -12.01 -8.13 25.76
N ALA A 153 -11.97 -7.14 24.92
CA ALA A 153 -11.89 -7.36 23.48
C ALA A 153 -10.54 -7.98 23.11
N VAL A 154 -10.56 -9.00 22.25
CA VAL A 154 -9.37 -9.63 21.66
C VAL A 154 -9.23 -9.28 20.19
N GLU A 155 -10.33 -8.86 19.57
CA GLU A 155 -10.38 -8.44 18.17
C GLU A 155 -11.32 -7.24 18.02
N TYR A 156 -10.99 -6.35 17.09
CA TYR A 156 -11.83 -5.19 16.77
C TYR A 156 -11.77 -4.95 15.26
N GLY A 157 -12.93 -4.79 14.64
CA GLY A 157 -13.07 -4.44 13.23
C GLY A 157 -14.10 -3.34 13.03
N GLN A 158 -13.90 -2.51 12.03
CA GLN A 158 -14.89 -1.53 11.55
C GLN A 158 -15.22 -1.82 10.08
N LEU A 159 -16.49 -1.72 9.75
CA LEU A 159 -17.02 -1.87 8.42
C LEU A 159 -17.90 -0.66 8.08
N ALA A 160 -18.09 -0.37 6.80
CA ALA A 160 -18.90 0.73 6.30
C ALA A 160 -18.55 2.08 6.97
N ASP A 161 -17.26 2.49 6.85
CA ASP A 161 -16.74 3.75 7.39
C ASP A 161 -17.03 3.96 8.90
N GLY A 162 -17.03 2.86 9.66
CA GLY A 162 -17.24 2.89 11.12
C GLY A 162 -18.70 2.80 11.58
N PHE A 163 -19.68 2.71 10.67
CA PHE A 163 -21.08 2.50 11.02
C PHE A 163 -21.34 1.13 11.64
N ILE A 164 -20.55 0.11 11.28
CA ILE A 164 -20.64 -1.23 11.84
C ILE A 164 -19.33 -1.51 12.59
N ARG A 165 -19.46 -1.93 13.85
CA ARG A 165 -18.33 -2.33 14.70
C ARG A 165 -18.44 -3.81 15.03
N MET A 166 -17.37 -4.56 14.74
CA MET A 166 -17.21 -5.95 15.15
C MET A 166 -16.27 -6.01 16.34
N VAL A 167 -16.67 -6.69 17.39
CA VAL A 167 -15.86 -6.88 18.60
C VAL A 167 -15.78 -8.37 18.89
N GLY A 168 -14.57 -8.92 18.85
CA GLY A 168 -14.29 -10.29 19.29
C GLY A 168 -13.95 -10.31 20.77
N MET A 169 -14.68 -11.11 21.55
CA MET A 169 -14.44 -11.30 22.97
C MET A 169 -14.19 -12.77 23.28
N ARG A 170 -13.19 -13.06 24.13
CA ARG A 170 -12.95 -14.42 24.59
C ARG A 170 -13.74 -14.68 25.87
N VAL A 171 -14.77 -15.52 25.76
CA VAL A 171 -15.55 -15.97 26.92
C VAL A 171 -14.73 -17.01 27.70
N LYS A 172 -14.37 -16.69 28.96
CA LYS A 172 -13.58 -17.57 29.83
C LYS A 172 -14.44 -18.28 30.90
N SER A 173 -15.61 -17.73 31.19
CA SER A 173 -16.57 -18.28 32.15
C SER A 173 -17.98 -17.79 31.86
N GLY A 174 -18.99 -18.49 32.29
CA GLY A 174 -20.40 -18.08 32.15
C GLY A 174 -21.26 -19.03 31.33
N PRO A 175 -22.56 -18.75 31.16
CA PRO A 175 -23.53 -19.66 30.56
C PRO A 175 -23.36 -19.96 29.07
N LEU A 176 -22.47 -19.24 28.39
CA LEU A 176 -22.18 -19.43 26.97
C LEU A 176 -21.09 -20.47 26.70
N ILE A 177 -20.40 -20.96 27.74
CA ILE A 177 -19.38 -21.99 27.59
C ILE A 177 -20.08 -23.34 27.42
N GLU A 178 -19.59 -24.15 26.48
CA GLU A 178 -20.11 -25.50 26.18
C GLU A 178 -21.56 -25.53 25.65
N GLN A 179 -22.10 -24.38 25.22
CA GLN A 179 -23.40 -24.35 24.56
C GLN A 179 -23.22 -24.31 23.01
N PRO A 180 -23.97 -25.14 22.26
CA PRO A 180 -23.97 -25.03 20.82
C PRO A 180 -24.55 -23.68 20.39
N LEU A 181 -23.89 -23.02 19.42
CA LEU A 181 -24.46 -21.85 18.75
C LEU A 181 -25.60 -22.34 17.85
N THR A 182 -26.83 -22.03 18.19
CA THR A 182 -28.04 -22.32 17.42
C THR A 182 -28.37 -21.14 16.50
#